data_08224ebf656fd55e30bc8dcbb0e061b5
#
_entry.id   08224ebf656fd55e30bc8dcbb0e061b5
#
_cell.length_a   1.000
_cell.length_b   1.000
_cell.length_c   1.000
_cell.angle_alpha   90.00
_cell.angle_beta   90.00
_cell.angle_gamma   90.00
#
_symmetry.space_group_name_H-M   'P 1'
#
loop_
_entity.id
_entity.type
_entity.pdbx_description
1 polymer ?
#
loop_
_entity_poly.entity_id
_entity_poly.type
_entity_poly.pdbx_seq_one_letter_code
_entity_poly.pdbx_strand_id
1 'polypeptide(L)'
;MEFITGDPVIHWTYGLGKIVRQEERTFSGEKRLYYAVQIRDLTVWVPADAQVMSRLRSPTPEREFSKLFAILSEPGESLPDDRLERKTRLVDELKGGKAEAVCRVIRDLSFFQQRKPLNDNDKLVLKQASDSLLGEWVFSFSISLAQAQAELYRLLLKPPQNIAS
;
A
#
# COMPACT_ATOMS: atom_id res chain seq x y z
N MET A 1 -10.40 -14.00 -10.40
CA MET A 1 -9.49 -14.67 -9.47
C MET A 1 -10.16 -14.84 -8.12
N GLU A 2 -10.18 -16.03 -7.63
CA GLU A 2 -10.78 -16.33 -6.34
C GLU A 2 -9.70 -16.57 -5.30
N PHE A 3 -9.94 -16.04 -4.10
CA PHE A 3 -9.09 -16.33 -2.95
C PHE A 3 -9.68 -17.51 -2.19
N ILE A 4 -8.82 -18.25 -1.53
CA ILE A 4 -9.25 -19.36 -0.68
C ILE A 4 -8.79 -19.11 0.76
N THR A 5 -9.43 -19.80 1.70
CA THR A 5 -9.08 -19.73 3.11
C THR A 5 -7.59 -20.06 3.28
N GLY A 6 -6.90 -19.20 4.03
CA GLY A 6 -5.46 -19.30 4.25
C GLY A 6 -4.62 -18.42 3.37
N ASP A 7 -5.18 -17.89 2.28
CA ASP A 7 -4.42 -17.04 1.37
C ASP A 7 -3.97 -15.75 2.05
N PRO A 8 -2.68 -15.38 1.93
CA PRO A 8 -2.25 -14.04 2.29
C PRO A 8 -2.74 -13.05 1.25
N VAL A 9 -3.21 -11.90 1.71
CA VAL A 9 -3.71 -10.83 0.83
C VAL A 9 -3.26 -9.49 1.33
N ILE A 10 -3.24 -8.52 0.44
CA ILE A 10 -3.02 -7.12 0.78
C ILE A 10 -4.34 -6.39 0.58
N HIS A 11 -4.87 -5.83 1.67
CA HIS A 11 -6.05 -4.97 1.60
C HIS A 11 -5.59 -3.56 1.25
N TRP A 12 -6.27 -2.90 0.33
CA TRP A 12 -5.85 -1.59 -0.19
C TRP A 12 -5.71 -0.51 0.89
N THR A 13 -6.46 -0.63 2.01
CA THR A 13 -6.41 0.34 3.11
C THR A 13 -5.58 -0.17 4.29
N TYR A 14 -5.78 -1.44 4.67
CA TYR A 14 -5.25 -1.97 5.93
C TYR A 14 -3.98 -2.80 5.78
N GLY A 15 -3.59 -3.13 4.56
CA GLY A 15 -2.36 -3.86 4.31
C GLY A 15 -2.48 -5.37 4.39
N LEU A 16 -1.44 -6.01 4.87
CA LEU A 16 -1.33 -7.47 4.88
C LEU A 16 -2.34 -8.12 5.81
N GLY A 17 -3.04 -9.10 5.30
CA GLY A 17 -3.98 -9.92 6.04
C GLY A 17 -4.04 -11.31 5.49
N LYS A 18 -5.00 -12.06 5.96
CA LYS A 18 -5.19 -13.45 5.59
C LYS A 18 -6.68 -13.73 5.45
N ILE A 19 -7.05 -14.45 4.40
CA ILE A 19 -8.43 -14.93 4.24
C ILE A 19 -8.67 -16.00 5.30
N VAL A 20 -9.62 -15.77 6.20
CA VAL A 20 -9.93 -16.75 7.25
C VAL A 20 -11.16 -17.57 6.91
N ARG A 21 -12.08 -17.03 6.11
CA ARG A 21 -13.23 -17.79 5.59
C ARG A 21 -13.96 -17.00 4.51
N GLN A 22 -14.80 -17.69 3.78
CA GLN A 22 -15.85 -17.08 2.97
C GLN A 22 -17.15 -17.23 3.74
N GLU A 23 -18.00 -16.24 3.65
CA GLU A 23 -19.26 -16.25 4.37
C GLU A 23 -20.32 -15.48 3.61
N GLU A 24 -21.52 -16.07 3.53
CA GLU A 24 -22.67 -15.40 2.98
C GLU A 24 -23.28 -14.52 4.06
N ARG A 25 -23.45 -13.25 3.76
CA ARG A 25 -24.04 -12.28 4.70
C ARG A 25 -25.15 -11.51 4.01
N THR A 26 -26.13 -11.10 4.81
CA THR A 26 -27.26 -10.32 4.33
C THR A 26 -27.13 -8.90 4.84
N PHE A 27 -27.01 -7.94 3.91
CA PHE A 27 -27.04 -6.52 4.21
C PHE A 27 -28.14 -5.87 3.38
N SER A 28 -28.98 -5.07 4.00
CA SER A 28 -30.07 -4.37 3.33
C SER A 28 -30.96 -5.29 2.49
N GLY A 29 -31.20 -6.50 3.00
CA GLY A 29 -32.06 -7.48 2.32
C GLY A 29 -31.40 -8.27 1.20
N GLU A 30 -30.15 -7.98 0.87
CA GLU A 30 -29.42 -8.72 -0.18
C GLU A 30 -28.42 -9.68 0.43
N LYS A 31 -28.42 -10.91 -0.08
CA LYS A 31 -27.41 -11.91 0.28
C LYS A 31 -26.22 -11.76 -0.65
N ARG A 32 -25.02 -11.62 -0.07
CA ARG A 32 -23.77 -11.56 -0.83
C ARG A 32 -22.73 -12.44 -0.16
N LEU A 33 -21.84 -12.95 -0.98
CA LEU A 33 -20.67 -13.66 -0.50
C LEU A 33 -19.57 -12.67 -0.15
N TYR A 34 -18.96 -12.87 1.02
CA TYR A 34 -17.86 -12.02 1.50
C TYR A 34 -16.67 -12.88 1.85
N TYR A 35 -15.49 -12.30 1.68
CA TYR A 35 -14.27 -12.80 2.31
C TYR A 35 -14.13 -12.14 3.68
N ALA A 36 -13.89 -12.94 4.71
CA ALA A 36 -13.48 -12.43 6.00
C ALA A 36 -11.96 -12.39 6.00
N VAL A 37 -11.41 -11.20 6.11
CA VAL A 37 -9.96 -10.96 6.07
C VAL A 37 -9.51 -10.56 7.47
N GLN A 38 -8.62 -11.35 8.06
CA GLN A 38 -8.04 -11.03 9.35
C GLN A 38 -6.79 -10.21 9.13
N ILE A 39 -6.78 -8.97 9.64
CA ILE A 39 -5.65 -8.06 9.55
C ILE A 39 -5.33 -7.59 10.96
N ARG A 40 -4.29 -8.16 11.56
CA ARG A 40 -3.96 -7.96 12.98
C ARG A 40 -5.19 -8.29 13.85
N ASP A 41 -5.70 -7.35 14.62
CA ASP A 41 -6.86 -7.57 15.50
C ASP A 41 -8.20 -7.31 14.81
N LEU A 42 -8.16 -6.95 13.54
CA LEU A 42 -9.33 -6.50 12.80
C LEU A 42 -9.80 -7.57 11.83
N THR A 43 -11.11 -7.80 11.77
CA THR A 43 -11.73 -8.61 10.73
C THR A 43 -12.43 -7.65 9.76
N VAL A 44 -12.02 -7.70 8.50
CA VAL A 44 -12.60 -6.88 7.45
C VAL A 44 -13.38 -7.76 6.49
N TRP A 45 -14.60 -7.37 6.18
CA TRP A 45 -15.47 -8.11 5.27
C TRP A 45 -15.38 -7.46 3.88
N VAL A 46 -14.92 -8.23 2.90
CA VAL A 46 -14.72 -7.74 1.54
C VAL A 46 -15.65 -8.53 0.60
N PRO A 47 -16.50 -7.85 -0.17
CA PRO A 47 -17.36 -8.54 -1.12
C PRO A 47 -16.56 -9.38 -2.12
N ALA A 48 -16.98 -10.64 -2.29
CA ALA A 48 -16.37 -11.56 -3.25
C ALA A 48 -17.04 -11.40 -4.61
N ASP A 49 -16.96 -10.21 -5.18
CA ASP A 49 -17.58 -9.87 -6.46
C ASP A 49 -16.51 -9.58 -7.52
N ALA A 50 -16.96 -9.14 -8.69
CA ALA A 50 -16.06 -8.85 -9.81
C ALA A 50 -15.05 -7.72 -9.50
N GLN A 51 -15.31 -6.91 -8.47
CA GLN A 51 -14.46 -5.80 -8.11
C GLN A 51 -13.52 -6.12 -6.94
N VAL A 52 -13.47 -7.38 -6.51
CA VAL A 52 -12.64 -7.77 -5.37
C VAL A 52 -11.17 -7.38 -5.58
N MET A 53 -10.67 -7.43 -6.80
CA MET A 53 -9.27 -7.13 -7.10
C MET A 53 -8.91 -5.65 -6.92
N SER A 54 -9.89 -4.76 -6.81
CA SER A 54 -9.61 -3.37 -6.46
C SER A 54 -9.46 -3.18 -4.95
N ARG A 55 -9.81 -4.18 -4.17
CA ARG A 55 -9.78 -4.13 -2.70
C ARG A 55 -8.75 -5.06 -2.09
N LEU A 56 -8.54 -6.22 -2.72
CA LEU A 56 -7.60 -7.25 -2.26
C LEU A 56 -6.70 -7.67 -3.42
N ARG A 57 -5.46 -7.93 -3.11
CA ARG A 57 -4.52 -8.53 -4.06
C ARG A 57 -3.58 -9.49 -3.35
N SER A 58 -2.91 -10.33 -4.12
CA SER A 58 -1.87 -11.17 -3.57
C SER A 58 -0.64 -10.32 -3.25
N PRO A 59 0.14 -10.69 -2.22
CA PRO A 59 1.41 -10.00 -1.96
C PRO A 59 2.36 -10.09 -3.15
N THR A 60 3.13 -9.04 -3.35
CA THR A 60 4.15 -9.01 -4.41
C THR A 60 5.23 -10.06 -4.12
N PRO A 61 5.53 -10.96 -5.05
CA PRO A 61 6.61 -11.92 -4.85
C PRO A 61 7.96 -11.23 -4.72
N GLU A 62 8.87 -11.85 -3.98
CA GLU A 62 10.21 -11.29 -3.76
C GLU A 62 10.88 -10.87 -5.06
N ARG A 63 10.80 -11.72 -6.10
CA ARG A 63 11.46 -11.45 -7.38
C ARG A 63 10.92 -10.23 -8.11
N GLU A 64 9.69 -9.79 -7.78
CA GLU A 64 9.07 -8.63 -8.43
C GLU A 64 9.26 -7.34 -7.64
N PHE A 65 9.82 -7.41 -6.45
CA PHE A 65 10.09 -6.23 -5.64
C PHE A 65 11.12 -5.29 -6.24
N SER A 66 11.94 -5.77 -7.16
CA SER A 66 12.93 -4.91 -7.84
C SER A 66 12.27 -3.71 -8.51
N LYS A 67 11.08 -3.89 -9.06
CA LYS A 67 10.29 -2.80 -9.66
C LYS A 67 9.92 -1.76 -8.62
N LEU A 68 9.54 -2.21 -7.43
CA LEU A 68 9.14 -1.33 -6.34
C LEU A 68 10.34 -0.55 -5.81
N PHE A 69 11.47 -1.21 -5.67
CA PHE A 69 12.71 -0.55 -5.24
C PHE A 69 13.13 0.52 -6.24
N ALA A 70 12.98 0.24 -7.54
CA ALA A 70 13.28 1.21 -8.58
C ALA A 70 12.39 2.46 -8.45
N ILE A 71 11.10 2.28 -8.21
CA ILE A 71 10.17 3.40 -8.01
C ILE A 71 10.57 4.23 -6.79
N LEU A 72 10.85 3.57 -5.68
CA LEU A 72 11.23 4.25 -4.43
C LEU A 72 12.54 5.04 -4.58
N SER A 73 13.42 4.61 -5.47
CA SER A 73 14.71 5.25 -5.71
C SER A 73 14.66 6.37 -6.74
N GLU A 74 13.57 6.49 -7.47
CA GLU A 74 13.40 7.54 -8.46
C GLU A 74 13.20 8.90 -7.78
N PRO A 75 13.52 10.01 -8.47
CA PRO A 75 13.16 11.32 -7.96
C PRO A 75 11.66 11.43 -7.77
N GLY A 76 11.25 12.08 -6.68
CA GLY A 76 9.84 12.31 -6.43
C GLY A 76 9.23 13.26 -7.47
N GLU A 77 7.96 13.04 -7.76
CA GLU A 77 7.19 13.96 -8.59
C GLU A 77 6.55 15.03 -7.71
N SER A 78 6.36 16.20 -8.26
CA SER A 78 5.74 17.31 -7.55
C SER A 78 4.27 17.01 -7.27
N LEU A 79 3.88 17.22 -6.03
CA LEU A 79 2.48 17.14 -5.61
C LEU A 79 1.88 18.55 -5.59
N PRO A 80 0.56 18.69 -5.78
CA PRO A 80 -0.09 20.00 -5.69
C PRO A 80 0.16 20.67 -4.33
N ASP A 81 0.37 21.98 -4.33
CA ASP A 81 0.51 22.74 -3.09
C ASP A 81 -0.83 22.89 -2.38
N ASP A 82 -1.93 22.95 -3.11
CA ASP A 82 -3.26 23.02 -2.54
C ASP A 82 -3.58 21.72 -1.80
N ARG A 83 -4.03 21.85 -0.55
CA ARG A 83 -4.29 20.69 0.32
C ARG A 83 -5.36 19.75 -0.23
N LEU A 84 -6.42 20.32 -0.78
CA LEU A 84 -7.53 19.51 -1.29
C LEU A 84 -7.16 18.79 -2.57
N GLU A 85 -6.48 19.49 -3.49
CA GLU A 85 -5.99 18.88 -4.72
C GLU A 85 -5.00 17.76 -4.42
N ARG A 86 -4.11 17.98 -3.47
CA ARG A 86 -3.14 16.97 -3.07
C ARG A 86 -3.83 15.74 -2.47
N LYS A 87 -4.78 15.96 -1.58
CA LYS A 87 -5.56 14.86 -0.98
C LYS A 87 -6.27 14.04 -2.05
N THR A 88 -6.93 14.70 -2.98
CA THR A 88 -7.66 14.04 -4.07
C THR A 88 -6.71 13.22 -4.93
N ARG A 89 -5.57 13.78 -5.29
CA ARG A 89 -4.58 13.09 -6.10
C ARG A 89 -4.03 11.84 -5.40
N LEU A 90 -3.73 11.95 -4.10
CA LEU A 90 -3.22 10.81 -3.33
C LEU A 90 -4.27 9.70 -3.21
N VAL A 91 -5.52 10.06 -2.96
CA VAL A 91 -6.62 9.08 -2.88
C VAL A 91 -6.80 8.38 -4.23
N ASP A 92 -6.80 9.13 -5.31
CA ASP A 92 -6.97 8.56 -6.66
C ASP A 92 -5.83 7.61 -7.00
N GLU A 93 -4.59 7.95 -6.63
CA GLU A 93 -3.44 7.11 -6.88
C GLU A 93 -3.55 5.78 -6.12
N LEU A 94 -4.02 5.82 -4.87
CA LEU A 94 -4.10 4.63 -4.02
C LEU A 94 -5.33 3.75 -4.29
N LYS A 95 -6.30 4.26 -5.02
CA LYS A 95 -7.61 3.63 -5.21
C LYS A 95 -7.55 2.24 -5.83
N GLY A 96 -6.59 1.99 -6.69
CA GLY A 96 -6.43 0.69 -7.34
C GLY A 96 -5.74 -0.37 -6.49
N GLY A 97 -5.19 0.00 -5.34
CA GLY A 97 -4.52 -0.93 -4.43
C GLY A 97 -3.20 -1.51 -4.93
N LYS A 98 -2.64 -0.97 -5.99
CA LYS A 98 -1.40 -1.50 -6.59
C LYS A 98 -0.18 -1.14 -5.75
N ALA A 99 0.75 -2.07 -5.62
CA ALA A 99 1.99 -1.84 -4.89
C ALA A 99 2.81 -0.71 -5.48
N GLU A 100 2.83 -0.60 -6.80
CA GLU A 100 3.53 0.48 -7.50
C GLU A 100 2.98 1.85 -7.11
N ALA A 101 1.65 1.97 -7.02
CA ALA A 101 1.01 3.21 -6.61
C ALA A 101 1.35 3.58 -5.17
N VAL A 102 1.38 2.60 -4.28
CA VAL A 102 1.79 2.81 -2.88
C VAL A 102 3.22 3.36 -2.83
N CYS A 103 4.11 2.79 -3.61
CA CYS A 103 5.50 3.24 -3.67
C CYS A 103 5.62 4.65 -4.21
N ARG A 104 4.84 5.02 -5.24
CA ARG A 104 4.85 6.39 -5.77
C ARG A 104 4.37 7.39 -4.73
N VAL A 105 3.32 7.05 -3.99
CA VAL A 105 2.79 7.92 -2.92
C VAL A 105 3.85 8.15 -1.84
N ILE A 106 4.50 7.10 -1.39
CA ILE A 106 5.56 7.20 -0.37
C ILE A 106 6.70 8.08 -0.90
N ARG A 107 7.15 7.83 -2.11
CA ARG A 107 8.23 8.59 -2.76
C ARG A 107 7.87 10.07 -2.87
N ASP A 108 6.69 10.36 -3.39
CA ASP A 108 6.28 11.74 -3.68
C ASP A 108 6.00 12.55 -2.41
N LEU A 109 5.40 11.92 -1.39
CA LEU A 109 5.21 12.58 -0.09
C LEU A 109 6.54 12.81 0.62
N SER A 110 7.47 11.88 0.52
CA SER A 110 8.81 12.04 1.08
C SER A 110 9.56 13.18 0.40
N PHE A 111 9.39 13.32 -0.90
CA PHE A 111 9.96 14.42 -1.67
C PHE A 111 9.31 15.76 -1.28
N PHE A 112 7.99 15.79 -1.20
CA PHE A 112 7.24 16.99 -0.79
C PHE A 112 7.68 17.47 0.59
N GLN A 113 7.89 16.53 1.51
CA GLN A 113 8.30 16.83 2.89
C GLN A 113 9.64 17.57 2.96
N GLN A 114 10.50 17.37 1.99
CA GLN A 114 11.79 18.07 1.93
C GLN A 114 11.64 19.56 1.67
N ARG A 115 10.52 19.99 1.06
CA ARG A 115 10.26 21.39 0.73
C ARG A 115 9.28 22.05 1.66
N LYS A 116 8.26 21.32 2.08
CA LYS A 116 7.15 21.83 2.91
C LYS A 116 6.76 20.82 3.96
N PRO A 117 6.37 21.28 5.15
CA PRO A 117 5.86 20.36 6.17
C PRO A 117 4.60 19.64 5.67
N LEU A 118 4.48 18.38 6.04
CA LEU A 118 3.25 17.61 5.79
C LEU A 118 2.16 18.06 6.76
N ASN A 119 0.92 18.18 6.27
CA ASN A 119 -0.21 18.37 7.15
C ASN A 119 -0.64 17.03 7.76
N ASP A 120 -1.65 17.04 8.63
CA ASP A 120 -2.07 15.83 9.33
C ASP A 120 -2.56 14.73 8.38
N ASN A 121 -3.29 15.11 7.33
CA ASN A 121 -3.74 14.14 6.33
C ASN A 121 -2.56 13.52 5.58
N ASP A 122 -1.60 14.33 5.17
CA ASP A 122 -0.41 13.85 4.46
C ASP A 122 0.38 12.86 5.33
N LYS A 123 0.55 13.18 6.61
CA LYS A 123 1.24 12.31 7.56
C LYS A 123 0.53 10.97 7.72
N LEU A 124 -0.80 11.02 7.80
CA LEU A 124 -1.60 9.80 7.93
C LEU A 124 -1.46 8.93 6.68
N VAL A 125 -1.58 9.53 5.50
CA VAL A 125 -1.44 8.80 4.23
C VAL A 125 -0.06 8.18 4.11
N LEU A 126 0.99 8.95 4.41
CA LEU A 126 2.37 8.45 4.35
C LEU A 126 2.58 7.29 5.32
N LYS A 127 2.05 7.41 6.54
CA LYS A 127 2.16 6.36 7.54
C LYS A 127 1.43 5.09 7.09
N GLN A 128 0.20 5.21 6.64
CA GLN A 128 -0.60 4.06 6.20
C GLN A 128 0.04 3.37 4.99
N ALA A 129 0.49 4.14 4.01
CA ALA A 129 1.15 3.60 2.82
C ALA A 129 2.46 2.90 3.20
N SER A 130 3.25 3.52 4.06
CA SER A 130 4.53 2.95 4.53
C SER A 130 4.31 1.67 5.32
N ASP A 131 3.36 1.66 6.25
CA ASP A 131 3.06 0.48 7.06
C ASP A 131 2.59 -0.68 6.16
N SER A 132 1.75 -0.39 5.17
CA SER A 132 1.27 -1.40 4.23
C SER A 132 2.42 -1.99 3.42
N LEU A 133 3.27 -1.15 2.86
CA LEU A 133 4.41 -1.61 2.07
C LEU A 133 5.39 -2.42 2.92
N LEU A 134 5.70 -1.95 4.13
CA LEU A 134 6.62 -2.63 5.03
C LEU A 134 6.09 -4.00 5.44
N GLY A 135 4.79 -4.11 5.73
CA GLY A 135 4.18 -5.40 6.06
C GLY A 135 4.30 -6.40 4.91
N GLU A 136 4.04 -5.95 3.71
CA GLU A 136 4.19 -6.77 2.51
C GLU A 136 5.64 -7.20 2.29
N TRP A 137 6.56 -6.28 2.45
CA TRP A 137 8.01 -6.49 2.29
C TRP A 137 8.52 -7.53 3.28
N VAL A 138 8.19 -7.35 4.56
CA VAL A 138 8.54 -8.30 5.63
C VAL A 138 8.03 -9.70 5.29
N PHE A 139 6.79 -9.78 4.83
CA PHE A 139 6.18 -11.06 4.45
C PHE A 139 6.91 -11.71 3.28
N SER A 140 7.16 -10.95 2.21
CA SER A 140 7.72 -11.49 0.98
C SER A 140 9.19 -11.87 1.10
N PHE A 141 9.95 -11.18 1.94
CA PHE A 141 11.40 -11.40 2.09
C PHE A 141 11.75 -12.20 3.35
N SER A 142 10.80 -12.42 4.26
CA SER A 142 11.04 -13.05 5.55
C SER A 142 12.15 -12.35 6.34
N ILE A 143 12.13 -11.03 6.35
CA ILE A 143 13.08 -10.19 7.09
C ILE A 143 12.36 -9.48 8.23
N SER A 144 13.14 -8.87 9.13
CA SER A 144 12.56 -8.09 10.22
C SER A 144 11.99 -6.77 9.73
N LEU A 145 11.05 -6.22 10.50
CA LEU A 145 10.52 -4.89 10.22
C LEU A 145 11.64 -3.84 10.25
N ALA A 146 12.57 -3.96 11.19
CA ALA A 146 13.69 -3.02 11.29
C ALA A 146 14.56 -3.03 10.04
N GLN A 147 14.81 -4.22 9.47
CA GLN A 147 15.57 -4.34 8.22
C GLN A 147 14.83 -3.69 7.04
N ALA A 148 13.54 -3.93 6.94
CA ALA A 148 12.71 -3.34 5.89
C ALA A 148 12.67 -1.81 6.02
N GLN A 149 12.49 -1.30 7.23
CA GLN A 149 12.47 0.14 7.51
C GLN A 149 13.79 0.81 7.13
N ALA A 150 14.91 0.19 7.50
CA ALA A 150 16.24 0.72 7.18
C ALA A 150 16.45 0.79 5.66
N GLU A 151 16.03 -0.25 4.96
CA GLU A 151 16.18 -0.31 3.51
C GLU A 151 15.27 0.70 2.80
N LEU A 152 14.03 0.85 3.27
CA LEU A 152 13.12 1.87 2.73
C LEU A 152 13.71 3.27 2.89
N TYR A 153 14.22 3.57 4.08
CA TYR A 153 14.85 4.85 4.35
C TYR A 153 16.03 5.09 3.41
N ARG A 154 16.87 4.07 3.22
CA ARG A 154 18.03 4.17 2.32
C ARG A 154 17.61 4.45 0.88
N LEU A 155 16.57 3.79 0.40
CA LEU A 155 16.09 3.97 -0.97
C LEU A 155 15.54 5.39 -1.18
N LEU A 156 14.77 5.90 -0.22
CA LEU A 156 14.16 7.23 -0.32
C LEU A 156 15.19 8.37 -0.21
N LEU A 157 16.25 8.16 0.54
CA LEU A 157 17.30 9.14 0.73
C LEU A 157 18.46 9.00 -0.24
N LYS A 158 18.38 8.02 -1.14
CA LYS A 158 19.44 7.88 -2.14
C LYS A 158 19.57 9.20 -2.88
N PRO A 159 20.75 9.84 -2.86
CA PRO A 159 20.90 11.09 -3.57
C PRO A 159 20.58 10.87 -5.04
N PRO A 160 19.94 11.83 -5.71
CA PRO A 160 19.72 11.72 -7.13
C PRO A 160 21.07 11.41 -7.76
N GLN A 161 21.10 10.38 -8.59
CA GLN A 161 22.33 10.07 -9.28
C GLN A 161 22.75 11.30 -10.02
N ASN A 162 23.78 11.92 -9.52
CA ASN A 162 24.28 13.11 -10.14
C ASN A 162 25.05 12.71 -11.37
N ILE A 163 24.35 12.70 -12.44
CA ILE A 163 24.90 12.32 -13.72
C ILE A 163 25.75 13.44 -14.29
N ALA A 164 25.75 14.57 -13.66
CA ALA A 164 26.43 15.75 -14.16
C ALA A 164 27.89 15.81 -13.76
N SER A 165 28.41 14.78 -13.25
CA SER A 165 29.84 14.71 -13.02
C SER A 165 30.61 14.52 -14.32
#